data_05e270fa0e9939fbf4f25a51b4e07de5
#
_entry.id   05e270fa0e9939fbf4f25a51b4e07de5
#
_cell.length_a   1.000
_cell.length_b   1.000
_cell.length_c   1.000
_cell.angle_alpha   90.00
_cell.angle_beta   90.00
_cell.angle_gamma   90.00
#
_symmetry.space_group_name_H-M   'P 1'
#
loop_
_entity.id
_entity.type
_entity.pdbx_description
1 polymer ?
#
loop_
_entity_poly.entity_id
_entity_poly.type
_entity_poly.pdbx_seq_one_letter_code
_entity_poly.pdbx_strand_id
1 'polypeptide(L)' 'MDKRDANVVYFVSFCIEQYKMHKGLSGGEVMKLFDQNGVTDYLAENFDVLHTQGAQWLMQEIDEYIGSKEVKL' A
#
# COMPACT_ATOMS: atom_id res chain seq x y z
N MET A 1 11.85 10.83 -15.05
CA MET A 1 10.65 10.15 -14.54
C MET A 1 9.46 10.62 -15.34
N ASP A 2 8.69 9.73 -15.88
CA ASP A 2 7.51 10.13 -16.66
C ASP A 2 6.30 10.31 -15.74
N LYS A 3 5.18 10.72 -16.34
CA LYS A 3 3.96 11.00 -15.62
C LYS A 3 3.43 9.81 -14.84
N ARG A 4 3.56 8.61 -15.42
CA ARG A 4 3.08 7.40 -14.77
C ARG A 4 3.86 7.11 -13.50
N ASP A 5 5.19 7.25 -13.58
CA ASP A 5 6.06 6.99 -12.42
C ASP A 5 5.74 7.95 -11.28
N ALA A 6 5.53 9.24 -11.60
CA ALA A 6 5.17 10.23 -10.59
C ALA A 6 3.82 9.89 -9.95
N ASN A 7 2.84 9.47 -10.77
CA ASN A 7 1.52 9.10 -10.26
C ASN A 7 1.58 7.89 -9.35
N VAL A 8 2.42 6.90 -9.69
CA VAL A 8 2.61 5.73 -8.84
C VAL A 8 3.21 6.13 -7.50
N VAL A 9 4.21 7.00 -7.51
CA VAL A 9 4.83 7.48 -6.26
C VAL A 9 3.80 8.19 -5.38
N TYR A 10 2.99 9.07 -5.96
CA TYR A 10 1.95 9.75 -5.20
C TYR A 10 0.93 8.78 -4.64
N PHE A 11 0.55 7.78 -5.42
CA PHE A 11 -0.41 6.78 -4.98
C PHE A 11 0.13 5.96 -3.81
N VAL A 12 1.36 5.48 -3.92
CA VAL A 12 1.99 4.70 -2.85
C VAL A 12 2.13 5.54 -1.59
N SER A 13 2.55 6.81 -1.75
CA SER A 13 2.67 7.73 -0.61
C SER A 13 1.31 7.95 0.07
N PHE A 14 0.26 8.10 -0.72
CA PHE A 14 -1.11 8.21 -0.20
C PHE A 14 -1.48 6.98 0.62
N CYS A 15 -1.19 5.80 0.11
CA CYS A 15 -1.49 4.55 0.81
C CYS A 15 -0.73 4.44 2.12
N ILE A 16 0.54 4.87 2.14
CA ILE A 16 1.34 4.86 3.35
C ILE A 16 0.71 5.78 4.40
N GLU A 17 0.36 7.02 4.01
CA GLU A 17 -0.24 7.98 4.94
C GLU A 17 -1.58 7.48 5.48
N GLN A 18 -2.41 6.93 4.62
CA GLN A 18 -3.70 6.38 5.05
C GLN A 18 -3.52 5.18 5.97
N TYR A 19 -2.57 4.32 5.65
CA TYR A 19 -2.34 3.11 6.46
C TYR A 19 -1.80 3.46 7.85
N LYS A 20 -0.97 4.51 7.95
CA LYS A 20 -0.50 5.02 9.25
C LYS A 20 -1.70 5.30 10.16
N MET A 21 -2.66 6.05 9.63
CA MET A 21 -3.86 6.41 10.39
C MET A 21 -4.74 5.21 10.67
N HIS A 22 -4.86 4.34 9.69
CA HIS A 22 -5.70 3.14 9.79
C HIS A 22 -5.23 2.21 10.92
N LYS A 23 -3.92 2.06 11.06
CA LYS A 23 -3.34 1.13 12.05
C LYS A 23 -2.76 1.82 13.28
N GLY A 24 -2.67 3.14 13.29
CA GLY A 24 -2.01 3.86 14.38
C GLY A 24 -0.51 3.60 14.43
N LEU A 25 0.13 3.52 13.26
CA LEU A 25 1.57 3.26 13.15
C LEU A 25 2.31 4.49 12.68
N SER A 26 3.63 4.50 12.90
CA SER A 26 4.49 5.55 12.36
C SER A 26 4.77 5.28 10.88
N GLY A 27 5.24 6.29 10.16
CA GLY A 27 5.63 6.14 8.77
C GLY A 27 6.72 5.09 8.58
N GLY A 28 7.72 5.10 9.47
CA GLY A 28 8.80 4.11 9.41
C GLY A 28 8.30 2.69 9.60
N GLU A 29 7.35 2.50 10.52
CA GLU A 29 6.77 1.19 10.75
C GLU A 29 5.98 0.70 9.55
N VAL A 30 5.22 1.60 8.91
CA VAL A 30 4.45 1.23 7.73
C VAL A 30 5.38 0.89 6.56
N MET A 31 6.42 1.69 6.35
CA MET A 31 7.36 1.43 5.27
C MET A 31 8.05 0.08 5.43
N LYS A 32 8.45 -0.24 6.67
CA LYS A 32 9.04 -1.53 6.96
C LYS A 32 8.07 -2.67 6.68
N LEU A 33 6.84 -2.51 7.13
CA LEU A 33 5.80 -3.52 6.93
C LEU A 33 5.52 -3.73 5.44
N PHE A 34 5.45 -2.64 4.68
CA PHE A 34 5.20 -2.70 3.24
C PHE A 34 6.37 -3.39 2.52
N ASP A 35 7.61 -3.06 2.91
CA ASP A 35 8.79 -3.70 2.32
C ASP A 35 8.83 -5.19 2.60
N GLN A 36 8.58 -5.57 3.85
CA GLN A 36 8.64 -6.97 4.26
C GLN A 36 7.59 -7.83 3.57
N ASN A 37 6.47 -7.24 3.19
CA ASN A 37 5.35 -7.97 2.61
C ASN A 37 5.16 -7.70 1.11
N GLY A 38 6.04 -6.94 0.50
CA GLY A 38 5.95 -6.65 -0.93
C GLY A 38 4.77 -5.77 -1.31
N VAL A 39 4.24 -4.99 -0.36
CA VAL A 39 3.05 -4.16 -0.59
C VAL A 39 3.33 -3.06 -1.59
N THR A 40 4.49 -2.40 -1.47
CA THR A 40 4.84 -1.31 -2.39
C THR A 40 4.85 -1.80 -3.83
N ASP A 41 5.46 -2.94 -4.08
CA ASP A 41 5.50 -3.54 -5.42
C ASP A 41 4.10 -3.91 -5.90
N TYR A 42 3.29 -4.49 -5.01
CA TYR A 42 1.91 -4.85 -5.33
C TYR A 42 1.10 -3.61 -5.74
N LEU A 43 1.22 -2.54 -4.99
CA LEU A 43 0.50 -1.29 -5.29
C LEU A 43 0.96 -0.68 -6.60
N ALA A 44 2.27 -0.69 -6.85
CA ALA A 44 2.82 -0.12 -8.07
C ALA A 44 2.42 -0.94 -9.31
N GLU A 45 2.49 -2.26 -9.22
CA GLU A 45 2.14 -3.15 -10.32
C GLU A 45 0.66 -3.10 -10.68
N ASN A 46 -0.18 -2.82 -9.71
CA ASN A 46 -1.63 -2.80 -9.90
C ASN A 46 -2.20 -1.38 -9.84
N PHE A 47 -1.36 -0.40 -10.06
CA PHE A 47 -1.74 1.01 -9.97
C PHE A 47 -2.99 1.35 -10.80
N ASP A 48 -3.04 0.86 -12.04
CA ASP A 48 -4.14 1.21 -12.95
C ASP A 48 -5.51 0.85 -12.38
N VAL A 49 -5.58 -0.26 -11.67
CA VAL A 49 -6.83 -0.71 -11.05
C VAL A 49 -7.01 -0.09 -9.67
N LEU A 50 -5.96 -0.11 -8.86
CA LEU A 50 -6.08 0.24 -7.45
C LEU A 50 -6.27 1.74 -7.21
N HIS A 51 -5.67 2.59 -8.04
CA HIS A 51 -5.73 4.03 -7.79
C HIS A 51 -7.13 4.61 -7.98
N THR A 52 -8.06 3.86 -8.57
CA THR A 52 -9.45 4.29 -8.74
C THR A 52 -10.33 3.94 -7.53
N GLN A 53 -9.80 3.22 -6.56
CA GLN A 53 -10.56 2.78 -5.39
C GLN A 53 -10.49 3.80 -4.26
N GLY A 54 -11.51 3.79 -3.40
CA GLY A 54 -11.52 4.67 -2.25
C GLY A 54 -10.54 4.24 -1.18
N ALA A 55 -10.18 5.19 -0.30
CA ALA A 55 -9.19 4.93 0.75
C ALA A 55 -9.58 3.77 1.65
N GLN A 56 -10.85 3.71 2.05
CA GLN A 56 -11.33 2.67 2.95
C GLN A 56 -11.18 1.28 2.33
N TRP A 57 -11.55 1.17 1.05
CA TRP A 57 -11.40 -0.08 0.33
C TRP A 57 -9.94 -0.48 0.22
N LEU A 58 -9.07 0.49 -0.07
CA LEU A 58 -7.62 0.24 -0.18
C LEU A 58 -7.03 -0.26 1.13
N MET A 59 -7.48 0.31 2.25
CA MET A 59 -6.97 -0.12 3.56
C MET A 59 -7.33 -1.57 3.84
N GLN A 60 -8.53 -1.97 3.51
CA GLN A 60 -8.95 -3.37 3.65
C GLN A 60 -8.15 -4.28 2.73
N GLU A 61 -7.93 -3.85 1.50
CA GLU A 61 -7.18 -4.62 0.53
C GLU A 61 -5.74 -4.85 1.00
N ILE A 62 -5.10 -3.80 1.54
CA ILE A 62 -3.74 -3.91 2.04
C ILE A 62 -3.70 -4.87 3.25
N ASP A 63 -4.66 -4.75 4.16
CA ASP A 63 -4.75 -5.67 5.31
C ASP A 63 -4.85 -7.11 4.86
N GLU A 64 -5.69 -7.39 3.86
CA GLU A 64 -5.86 -8.73 3.33
C GLU A 64 -4.61 -9.23 2.64
N TYR A 65 -3.95 -8.37 1.89
CA TYR A 65 -2.71 -8.73 1.21
C TYR A 65 -1.62 -9.11 2.21
N ILE A 66 -1.44 -8.30 3.26
CA ILE A 66 -0.47 -8.57 4.30
C ILE A 66 -0.84 -9.84 5.05
N GLY A 67 -2.11 -10.00 5.39
CA GLY A 67 -2.60 -11.19 6.08
C GLY A 67 -2.34 -12.45 5.30
N SER A 68 -2.49 -12.42 3.97
CA SER A 68 -2.22 -13.59 3.14
C SER A 68 -0.74 -13.95 3.13
N LYS A 69 0.15 -12.96 3.30
CA LYS A 69 1.59 -13.21 3.37
C LYS A 69 2.01 -13.77 4.72
N GLU A 70 1.28 -13.41 5.77
CA GLU A 70 1.61 -13.85 7.12
C GLU A 70 1.12 -15.27 7.43
N VAL A 71 0.08 -15.70 6.74
CA VAL A 71 -0.46 -17.03 6.96
C VAL A 71 0.45 -18.06 6.29
N LYS A 72 1.14 -18.82 7.11
CA LYS A 72 2.06 -19.85 6.66
C LYS A 72 1.51 -21.22 7.06
N LEU A 73 1.14 -21.96 6.08
CA LEU A 73 0.62 -23.30 6.33
C LEU A 73 1.63 -24.36 5.94
#